data_c62247df22894e4b4094b2b1ec7286c3
#
_entry.id   c62247df22894e4b4094b2b1ec7286c3
#
_cell.length_a   1.000
_cell.length_b   1.000
_cell.length_c   1.000
_cell.angle_alpha   90.00
_cell.angle_beta   90.00
_cell.angle_gamma   90.00
#
_symmetry.space_group_name_H-M   'P 1'
#
loop_
_entity.id
_entity.type
_entity.pdbx_description
1 polymer ?
#
loop_
_entity_poly.entity_id
_entity_poly.type
_entity_poly.pdbx_seq_one_letter_code
_entity_poly.pdbx_strand_id
1 'polypeptide(L)'
;MKEKEEILARTSGGLDIFVHYLGKECLKGKFKSPFRDDDNRPSCKLYLNQPLGGRAYYYLHDFGDSRYSGDCFFIAAQILNINPSTDFVHLLKQIDRDLSLGVFDYGGEELGHVYRAIPQKAISARKVIQEDPGISFRAEVKSFSQEELVYWGAYGITAETLSRFHVESLKSCVFTKTDGRQYGIYSTSLTPSYGYFFKSGKGIKVYRPRSENRFLYAGELPCPYVFGYDQLPERGKFLLITGGEKDVLSLCSHGFPAICFNSETAKVHSTLLDQLKLRFEHLVFVYDVDSTGLRESTHRVEELEASYPVSKVVLPLSGSKQEKDVSDFFKKGGSREALENLIFQSFNN
;
A
#
# COMPACT_ATOMS: atom_id res chain seq x y z
N MET A 1 -13.04 16.38 15.51
CA MET A 1 -14.16 16.00 16.38
C MET A 1 -13.53 15.44 17.66
N LYS A 2 -13.78 16.09 18.80
CA LYS A 2 -13.09 15.83 20.08
C LYS A 2 -13.38 14.40 20.60
N GLU A 3 -14.60 13.93 20.42
CA GLU A 3 -15.07 12.62 20.88
C GLU A 3 -14.34 11.46 20.16
N LYS A 4 -14.06 11.59 18.85
CA LYS A 4 -13.27 10.62 18.08
C LYS A 4 -11.88 10.44 18.69
N GLU A 5 -11.21 11.55 18.99
CA GLU A 5 -9.86 11.54 19.57
C GLU A 5 -9.86 10.95 20.99
N GLU A 6 -10.91 11.22 21.76
CA GLU A 6 -11.08 10.69 23.12
C GLU A 6 -11.30 9.17 23.08
N ILE A 7 -12.15 8.67 22.17
CA ILE A 7 -12.35 7.23 21.96
C ILE A 7 -11.03 6.54 21.58
N LEU A 8 -10.29 7.09 20.62
CA LEU A 8 -8.98 6.54 20.24
C LEU A 8 -8.00 6.52 21.43
N ALA A 9 -8.03 7.56 22.26
CA ALA A 9 -7.19 7.63 23.45
C ALA A 9 -7.52 6.54 24.46
N ARG A 10 -8.80 6.25 24.68
CA ARG A 10 -9.30 5.25 25.65
C ARG A 10 -9.21 3.82 25.12
N THR A 11 -9.04 3.63 23.80
CA THR A 11 -9.06 2.31 23.14
C THR A 11 -7.71 1.93 22.53
N SER A 12 -6.60 2.36 23.13
CA SER A 12 -5.24 2.01 22.67
C SER A 12 -5.01 2.32 21.17
N GLY A 13 -5.48 3.50 20.70
CA GLY A 13 -5.42 3.86 19.28
C GLY A 13 -6.40 3.05 18.42
N GLY A 14 -7.51 2.62 18.97
CA GLY A 14 -8.55 1.84 18.29
C GLY A 14 -8.33 0.32 18.31
N LEU A 15 -7.26 -0.18 18.94
CA LEU A 15 -7.00 -1.63 19.02
C LEU A 15 -8.12 -2.37 19.75
N ASP A 16 -8.60 -1.80 20.86
CA ASP A 16 -9.66 -2.42 21.67
C ASP A 16 -10.99 -2.50 20.89
N ILE A 17 -11.23 -1.54 19.99
CA ILE A 17 -12.38 -1.56 19.07
C ILE A 17 -12.26 -2.74 18.10
N PHE A 18 -11.09 -2.93 17.49
CA PHE A 18 -10.85 -4.09 16.62
C PHE A 18 -11.04 -5.41 17.37
N VAL A 19 -10.51 -5.51 18.60
CA VAL A 19 -10.67 -6.73 19.41
C VAL A 19 -12.10 -6.99 19.80
N HIS A 20 -12.88 -5.94 20.10
CA HIS A 20 -14.29 -6.07 20.44
C HIS A 20 -15.11 -6.63 19.26
N TYR A 21 -14.96 -6.06 18.08
CA TYR A 21 -15.77 -6.42 16.92
C TYR A 21 -15.24 -7.60 16.10
N LEU A 22 -13.91 -7.83 16.07
CA LEU A 22 -13.28 -8.91 15.29
C LEU A 22 -12.82 -10.10 16.14
N GLY A 23 -12.85 -9.96 17.47
CA GLY A 23 -12.30 -10.97 18.36
C GLY A 23 -10.77 -10.92 18.46
N LYS A 24 -10.23 -11.69 19.42
CA LYS A 24 -8.77 -11.72 19.70
C LYS A 24 -7.92 -12.32 18.58
N GLU A 25 -8.53 -12.98 17.61
CA GLU A 25 -7.83 -13.57 16.45
C GLU A 25 -7.11 -12.47 15.63
N CYS A 26 -7.67 -11.27 15.57
CA CYS A 26 -7.06 -10.13 14.86
C CYS A 26 -5.67 -9.72 15.41
N LEU A 27 -5.32 -10.14 16.63
CA LEU A 27 -4.01 -9.89 17.25
C LEU A 27 -2.92 -10.90 16.85
N LYS A 28 -3.30 -12.06 16.27
CA LYS A 28 -2.37 -13.17 16.01
C LYS A 28 -1.54 -13.04 14.73
N GLY A 29 -1.61 -11.94 14.03
CA GLY A 29 -0.93 -11.71 12.77
C GLY A 29 -1.92 -11.63 11.61
N LYS A 30 -1.80 -12.50 10.58
CA LYS A 30 -2.81 -12.56 9.51
C LYS A 30 -4.01 -13.38 9.95
N PHE A 31 -5.22 -12.90 9.64
CA PHE A 31 -6.50 -13.57 9.90
C PHE A 31 -7.42 -13.46 8.67
N LYS A 32 -8.48 -14.25 8.64
CA LYS A 32 -9.46 -14.24 7.55
C LYS A 32 -10.28 -12.95 7.56
N SER A 33 -10.67 -12.47 6.39
CA SER A 33 -11.57 -11.34 6.27
C SER A 33 -12.92 -11.65 6.92
N PRO A 34 -13.43 -10.80 7.83
CA PRO A 34 -14.76 -10.96 8.41
C PRO A 34 -15.89 -10.58 7.44
N PHE A 35 -15.55 -10.05 6.27
CA PHE A 35 -16.48 -9.50 5.28
C PHE A 35 -16.57 -10.33 4.00
N ARG A 36 -15.78 -11.42 3.89
CA ARG A 36 -15.71 -12.24 2.69
C ARG A 36 -15.75 -13.73 3.02
N ASP A 37 -16.77 -14.41 2.54
CA ASP A 37 -16.93 -15.87 2.71
C ASP A 37 -15.93 -16.68 1.88
N ASP A 38 -15.39 -16.09 0.81
CA ASP A 38 -14.41 -16.70 -0.10
C ASP A 38 -12.96 -16.58 0.36
N ASP A 39 -12.70 -15.97 1.52
CA ASP A 39 -11.34 -15.81 2.06
C ASP A 39 -10.80 -17.14 2.61
N ASN A 40 -10.31 -17.97 1.68
CA ASN A 40 -9.75 -19.29 2.01
C ASN A 40 -8.35 -19.22 2.65
N ARG A 41 -7.66 -18.08 2.56
CA ARG A 41 -6.34 -17.83 3.14
C ARG A 41 -6.35 -16.53 3.93
N PRO A 42 -5.75 -16.49 5.16
CA PRO A 42 -5.70 -15.28 5.97
C PRO A 42 -5.16 -14.09 5.19
N SER A 43 -6.01 -13.12 4.90
CA SER A 43 -5.70 -11.94 4.07
C SER A 43 -5.69 -10.63 4.84
N CYS A 44 -6.28 -10.58 6.04
CA CYS A 44 -6.34 -9.37 6.87
C CYS A 44 -5.18 -9.29 7.86
N LYS A 45 -4.72 -8.06 8.14
CA LYS A 45 -3.70 -7.81 9.18
C LYS A 45 -3.88 -6.40 9.76
N LEU A 46 -3.68 -6.25 11.07
CA LEU A 46 -3.62 -4.96 11.73
C LEU A 46 -2.21 -4.36 11.66
N TYR A 47 -2.15 -3.08 11.36
CA TYR A 47 -0.94 -2.26 11.38
C TYR A 47 -1.12 -1.07 12.30
N LEU A 48 -0.06 -0.71 13.02
CA LEU A 48 0.01 0.57 13.74
C LEU A 48 0.43 1.64 12.74
N ASN A 49 -0.44 2.62 12.53
CA ASN A 49 -0.15 3.79 11.72
C ASN A 49 0.26 4.95 12.63
N GLN A 50 1.38 5.58 12.33
CA GLN A 50 1.95 6.66 13.14
C GLN A 50 2.22 7.88 12.25
N PRO A 51 1.20 8.76 12.06
CA PRO A 51 1.36 9.95 11.25
C PRO A 51 2.32 10.95 11.92
N LEU A 52 3.13 11.64 11.11
CA LEU A 52 3.99 12.74 11.56
C LEU A 52 3.16 13.81 12.29
N GLY A 53 3.43 14.04 13.57
CA GLY A 53 2.72 15.02 14.39
C GLY A 53 1.32 14.60 14.86
N GLY A 54 0.88 13.36 14.58
CA GLY A 54 -0.40 12.82 14.98
C GLY A 54 -0.29 11.68 15.99
N ARG A 55 -1.45 11.32 16.59
CA ARG A 55 -1.53 10.16 17.50
C ARG A 55 -1.50 8.87 16.70
N ALA A 56 -0.77 7.87 17.17
CA ALA A 56 -0.75 6.52 16.59
C ALA A 56 -2.13 5.86 16.68
N TYR A 57 -2.56 5.19 15.62
CA TYR A 57 -3.81 4.43 15.58
C TYR A 57 -3.64 3.15 14.76
N TYR A 58 -4.47 2.13 15.07
CA TYR A 58 -4.48 0.88 14.32
C TYR A 58 -5.33 0.99 13.06
N TYR A 59 -4.90 0.28 12.04
CA TYR A 59 -5.51 0.19 10.72
C TYR A 59 -5.53 -1.26 10.26
N LEU A 60 -6.69 -1.75 9.83
CA LEU A 60 -6.84 -3.06 9.21
C LEU A 60 -6.55 -2.94 7.72
N HIS A 61 -5.67 -3.81 7.23
CA HIS A 61 -5.43 -3.98 5.79
C HIS A 61 -5.89 -5.36 5.35
N ASP A 62 -6.85 -5.41 4.43
CA ASP A 62 -7.26 -6.63 3.73
C ASP A 62 -6.52 -6.70 2.39
N PHE A 63 -5.58 -7.63 2.28
CA PHE A 63 -4.78 -7.85 1.08
C PHE A 63 -5.55 -8.55 -0.04
N GLY A 64 -6.69 -9.10 0.26
CA GLY A 64 -7.56 -9.76 -0.70
C GLY A 64 -8.56 -8.80 -1.35
N ASP A 65 -8.98 -7.75 -0.61
CA ASP A 65 -9.90 -6.73 -1.13
C ASP A 65 -9.78 -5.44 -0.32
N SER A 66 -9.26 -4.39 -0.95
CA SER A 66 -8.98 -3.11 -0.30
C SER A 66 -10.24 -2.38 0.20
N ARG A 67 -11.42 -2.68 -0.34
CA ARG A 67 -12.71 -2.11 0.10
C ARG A 67 -12.99 -2.39 1.58
N TYR A 68 -12.41 -3.46 2.12
CA TYR A 68 -12.51 -3.83 3.53
C TYR A 68 -11.31 -3.39 4.37
N SER A 69 -10.46 -2.51 3.85
CA SER A 69 -9.36 -1.91 4.58
C SER A 69 -9.78 -0.57 5.21
N GLY A 70 -9.47 -0.35 6.48
CA GLY A 70 -9.91 0.87 7.15
C GLY A 70 -9.41 1.02 8.59
N ASP A 71 -9.71 2.19 9.18
CA ASP A 71 -9.52 2.43 10.61
C ASP A 71 -10.57 1.67 11.44
N CYS A 72 -10.44 1.69 12.76
CA CYS A 72 -11.36 0.99 13.66
C CYS A 72 -12.81 1.45 13.53
N PHE A 73 -13.04 2.72 13.19
CA PHE A 73 -14.39 3.27 13.00
C PHE A 73 -15.01 2.76 11.71
N PHE A 74 -14.24 2.69 10.63
CA PHE A 74 -14.71 2.11 9.37
C PHE A 74 -15.11 0.64 9.56
N ILE A 75 -14.28 -0.15 10.23
CA ILE A 75 -14.54 -1.57 10.44
C ILE A 75 -15.76 -1.77 11.36
N ALA A 76 -15.87 -1.00 12.45
CA ALA A 76 -17.04 -1.04 13.30
C ALA A 76 -18.32 -0.66 12.55
N ALA A 77 -18.25 0.37 11.69
CA ALA A 77 -19.37 0.82 10.86
C ALA A 77 -19.87 -0.30 9.92
N GLN A 78 -18.94 -1.03 9.28
CA GLN A 78 -19.29 -2.16 8.42
C GLN A 78 -19.99 -3.28 9.20
N ILE A 79 -19.48 -3.63 10.38
CA ILE A 79 -20.06 -4.70 11.22
C ILE A 79 -21.43 -4.30 11.77
N LEU A 80 -21.58 -3.04 12.19
CA LEU A 80 -22.81 -2.50 12.74
C LEU A 80 -23.84 -2.08 11.67
N ASN A 81 -23.45 -2.15 10.38
CA ASN A 81 -24.25 -1.68 9.26
C ASN A 81 -24.70 -0.20 9.42
N ILE A 82 -23.78 0.65 9.89
CA ILE A 82 -23.98 2.09 10.07
C ILE A 82 -23.22 2.82 8.96
N ASN A 83 -23.87 3.78 8.29
CA ASN A 83 -23.20 4.60 7.29
C ASN A 83 -22.33 5.68 7.97
N PRO A 84 -20.99 5.60 7.93
CA PRO A 84 -20.14 6.57 8.63
C PRO A 84 -20.14 7.97 8.00
N SER A 85 -20.65 8.14 6.79
CA SER A 85 -20.75 9.46 6.14
C SER A 85 -21.94 10.27 6.64
N THR A 86 -23.04 9.61 7.01
CA THR A 86 -24.27 10.26 7.48
C THR A 86 -24.45 10.16 9.00
N ASP A 87 -24.02 9.05 9.60
CA ASP A 87 -24.37 8.69 10.98
C ASP A 87 -23.15 8.51 11.89
N PHE A 88 -22.05 9.22 11.61
CA PHE A 88 -20.80 9.06 12.34
C PHE A 88 -20.92 9.30 13.85
N VAL A 89 -21.72 10.28 14.29
CA VAL A 89 -21.95 10.52 15.72
C VAL A 89 -22.68 9.35 16.36
N HIS A 90 -23.64 8.73 15.65
CA HIS A 90 -24.33 7.54 16.11
C HIS A 90 -23.36 6.37 16.27
N LEU A 91 -22.47 6.17 15.29
CA LEU A 91 -21.40 5.17 15.36
C LEU A 91 -20.50 5.38 16.59
N LEU A 92 -20.06 6.62 16.86
CA LEU A 92 -19.22 6.91 18.02
C LEU A 92 -19.96 6.62 19.34
N LYS A 93 -21.25 6.97 19.45
CA LYS A 93 -22.08 6.65 20.62
C LYS A 93 -22.26 5.15 20.79
N GLN A 94 -22.43 4.40 19.70
CA GLN A 94 -22.55 2.94 19.76
C GLN A 94 -21.25 2.30 20.27
N ILE A 95 -20.10 2.71 19.74
CA ILE A 95 -18.78 2.24 20.20
C ILE A 95 -18.55 2.60 21.68
N ASP A 96 -18.94 3.80 22.10
CA ASP A 96 -18.84 4.27 23.48
C ASP A 96 -19.64 3.38 24.43
N ARG A 97 -20.87 3.03 24.06
CA ARG A 97 -21.75 2.11 24.81
C ARG A 97 -21.19 0.71 24.85
N ASP A 98 -20.83 0.14 23.69
CA ASP A 98 -20.39 -1.25 23.57
C ASP A 98 -19.12 -1.52 24.38
N LEU A 99 -18.23 -0.53 24.45
CA LEU A 99 -16.98 -0.58 25.20
C LEU A 99 -17.04 0.10 26.57
N SER A 100 -18.19 0.68 26.94
CA SER A 100 -18.41 1.42 28.21
C SER A 100 -17.30 2.46 28.48
N LEU A 101 -16.99 3.27 27.47
CA LEU A 101 -15.87 4.22 27.56
C LEU A 101 -16.21 5.47 28.34
N GLY A 102 -17.48 5.89 28.39
CA GLY A 102 -17.95 7.08 29.10
C GLY A 102 -17.47 8.39 28.47
N VAL A 103 -17.41 8.44 27.14
CA VAL A 103 -17.05 9.65 26.36
C VAL A 103 -18.27 10.56 26.17
N PHE A 104 -19.45 9.96 26.06
CA PHE A 104 -20.73 10.68 25.94
C PHE A 104 -21.52 10.64 27.26
N ASP A 105 -22.24 11.72 27.54
CA ASP A 105 -23.20 11.76 28.64
C ASP A 105 -24.55 11.22 28.15
N TYR A 106 -25.05 10.17 28.77
CA TYR A 106 -26.32 9.51 28.44
C TYR A 106 -27.45 9.85 29.44
N GLY A 107 -27.28 10.90 30.26
CA GLY A 107 -28.35 11.40 31.09
C GLY A 107 -28.81 10.46 32.20
N GLY A 108 -27.92 9.64 32.78
CA GLY A 108 -28.19 8.77 33.93
C GLY A 108 -28.67 7.35 33.61
N GLU A 109 -28.60 6.91 32.36
CA GLU A 109 -28.66 5.49 32.02
C GLU A 109 -27.40 4.78 32.54
N GLU A 110 -27.53 3.88 33.53
CA GLU A 110 -26.41 3.05 34.01
C GLU A 110 -25.88 2.20 32.85
N LEU A 111 -24.66 2.47 32.43
CA LEU A 111 -23.91 1.58 31.53
C LEU A 111 -23.58 0.31 32.32
N GLY A 112 -24.30 -0.77 32.04
CA GLY A 112 -24.35 -2.00 32.82
C GLY A 112 -23.07 -2.87 32.89
N HIS A 113 -21.94 -2.45 32.39
CA HIS A 113 -20.64 -3.10 32.59
C HIS A 113 -19.50 -2.08 32.46
N VAL A 114 -18.67 -2.00 33.48
CA VAL A 114 -17.41 -1.23 33.44
C VAL A 114 -16.46 -1.95 32.50
N TYR A 115 -16.12 -1.32 31.37
CA TYR A 115 -15.07 -1.78 30.49
C TYR A 115 -13.74 -1.86 31.27
N ARG A 116 -13.19 -3.05 31.39
CA ARG A 116 -11.80 -3.25 31.80
C ARG A 116 -10.94 -3.25 30.56
N ALA A 117 -10.22 -2.15 30.34
CA ALA A 117 -9.20 -2.08 29.30
C ALA A 117 -8.33 -3.35 29.35
N ILE A 118 -8.03 -3.91 28.19
CA ILE A 118 -7.08 -5.03 28.09
C ILE A 118 -5.82 -4.58 28.84
N PRO A 119 -5.36 -5.31 29.87
CA PRO A 119 -4.23 -4.86 30.68
C PRO A 119 -3.05 -4.55 29.76
N GLN A 120 -2.51 -3.33 29.85
CA GLN A 120 -1.32 -2.92 29.08
C GLN A 120 -0.18 -3.91 29.19
N LYS A 121 -0.12 -4.76 30.23
CA LYS A 121 0.82 -5.88 30.36
C LYS A 121 0.65 -6.96 29.29
N ALA A 122 -0.55 -7.18 28.74
CA ALA A 122 -0.72 -8.09 27.60
C ALA A 122 -0.23 -7.45 26.29
N ILE A 123 -0.21 -6.11 26.26
CA ILE A 123 0.33 -5.31 25.14
C ILE A 123 1.83 -5.04 25.36
N SER A 124 2.30 -4.91 26.61
CA SER A 124 3.71 -4.66 26.96
C SER A 124 4.61 -5.89 26.82
N ALA A 125 4.04 -7.09 26.70
CA ALA A 125 4.79 -8.28 26.27
C ALA A 125 5.10 -8.25 24.75
N ARG A 126 4.39 -7.43 23.96
CA ARG A 126 4.88 -6.89 22.69
C ARG A 126 5.30 -5.46 22.99
N LYS A 127 6.63 -5.22 23.17
CA LYS A 127 7.23 -3.89 23.21
C LYS A 127 6.33 -2.90 22.50
N VAL A 128 5.92 -1.80 23.22
CA VAL A 128 5.70 -0.51 22.56
C VAL A 128 6.73 -0.48 21.47
N ILE A 129 6.31 -0.44 20.21
CA ILE A 129 7.24 -0.27 19.11
C ILE A 129 7.81 1.14 19.33
N GLN A 130 8.81 1.27 20.23
CA GLN A 130 9.94 2.10 19.90
C GLN A 130 10.17 1.80 18.43
N GLU A 131 10.21 2.84 17.58
CA GLU A 131 10.52 2.71 16.15
C GLU A 131 11.29 1.42 15.99
N ASP A 132 10.58 0.36 15.57
CA ASP A 132 11.22 -0.93 15.39
C ASP A 132 12.33 -0.56 14.42
N PRO A 133 13.61 -0.57 14.80
CA PRO A 133 14.68 -0.24 13.89
C PRO A 133 14.62 -1.35 12.87
N GLY A 134 13.68 -1.22 11.95
CA GLY A 134 13.17 -2.22 11.04
C GLY A 134 14.29 -3.12 10.57
N ILE A 135 14.06 -4.21 9.97
CA ILE A 135 15.13 -5.10 9.50
C ILE A 135 16.21 -4.22 8.87
N SER A 136 17.37 -4.12 9.51
CA SER A 136 18.51 -3.41 8.95
C SER A 136 19.13 -4.23 7.83
N PHE A 137 19.84 -3.59 6.92
CA PHE A 137 20.45 -4.30 5.79
C PHE A 137 21.85 -3.79 5.48
N ARG A 138 22.63 -4.64 4.84
CA ARG A 138 23.89 -4.30 4.18
C ARG A 138 23.86 -4.88 2.78
N ALA A 139 23.79 -4.01 1.77
CA ALA A 139 23.79 -4.37 0.37
C ALA A 139 25.19 -4.18 -0.23
N GLU A 140 25.62 -5.12 -1.03
CA GLU A 140 26.81 -5.02 -1.89
C GLU A 140 26.31 -4.91 -3.33
N VAL A 141 26.54 -3.75 -3.94
CA VAL A 141 26.16 -3.49 -5.33
C VAL A 141 27.24 -3.94 -6.29
N LYS A 142 26.84 -4.19 -7.52
CA LYS A 142 27.75 -4.45 -8.66
C LYS A 142 27.24 -3.74 -9.90
N SER A 143 28.09 -3.58 -10.90
CA SER A 143 27.65 -3.12 -12.21
C SER A 143 26.66 -4.12 -12.82
N PHE A 144 25.69 -3.60 -13.56
CA PHE A 144 24.77 -4.44 -14.35
C PHE A 144 25.58 -5.28 -15.37
N SER A 145 25.32 -6.58 -15.41
CA SER A 145 25.84 -7.42 -16.49
C SER A 145 25.07 -7.19 -17.79
N GLN A 146 25.63 -7.65 -18.92
CA GLN A 146 24.94 -7.53 -20.19
C GLN A 146 23.60 -8.28 -20.20
N GLU A 147 23.52 -9.44 -19.56
CA GLU A 147 22.29 -10.23 -19.45
C GLU A 147 21.23 -9.50 -18.59
N GLU A 148 21.66 -8.79 -17.55
CA GLU A 148 20.74 -7.98 -16.72
C GLU A 148 20.23 -6.78 -17.51
N LEU A 149 21.07 -6.11 -18.29
CA LEU A 149 20.63 -5.02 -19.18
C LEU A 149 19.69 -5.51 -20.27
N VAL A 150 19.94 -6.68 -20.86
CA VAL A 150 19.02 -7.33 -21.82
C VAL A 150 17.67 -7.66 -21.12
N TYR A 151 17.70 -8.14 -19.88
CA TYR A 151 16.49 -8.40 -19.12
C TYR A 151 15.65 -7.13 -18.96
N TRP A 152 16.24 -6.02 -18.50
CA TRP A 152 15.54 -4.75 -18.34
C TRP A 152 15.11 -4.14 -19.67
N GLY A 153 15.98 -4.22 -20.68
CA GLY A 153 15.72 -3.75 -22.05
C GLY A 153 14.53 -4.46 -22.71
N ALA A 154 14.26 -5.73 -22.36
CA ALA A 154 13.08 -6.45 -22.85
C ALA A 154 11.74 -5.79 -22.44
N TYR A 155 11.75 -4.97 -21.40
CA TYR A 155 10.60 -4.16 -20.95
C TYR A 155 10.71 -2.68 -21.36
N GLY A 156 11.65 -2.35 -22.27
CA GLY A 156 11.96 -0.98 -22.68
C GLY A 156 12.69 -0.15 -21.62
N ILE A 157 13.13 -0.76 -20.52
CA ILE A 157 13.77 -0.06 -19.40
C ILE A 157 15.24 0.15 -19.72
N THR A 158 15.68 1.42 -19.72
CA THR A 158 17.06 1.82 -20.04
C THR A 158 17.94 1.89 -18.80
N ALA A 159 19.27 1.79 -18.98
CA ALA A 159 20.24 1.97 -17.90
C ALA A 159 20.15 3.37 -17.27
N GLU A 160 19.85 4.40 -18.07
CA GLU A 160 19.62 5.77 -17.58
C GLU A 160 18.43 5.83 -16.64
N THR A 161 17.30 5.17 -17.00
CA THR A 161 16.13 5.09 -16.13
C THR A 161 16.45 4.35 -14.83
N LEU A 162 17.14 3.21 -14.89
CA LEU A 162 17.55 2.48 -13.69
C LEU A 162 18.37 3.38 -12.75
N SER A 163 19.36 4.10 -13.28
CA SER A 163 20.18 5.03 -12.49
C SER A 163 19.34 6.18 -11.89
N ARG A 164 18.46 6.80 -12.68
CA ARG A 164 17.58 7.90 -12.22
C ARG A 164 16.66 7.50 -11.08
N PHE A 165 16.26 6.24 -11.03
CA PHE A 165 15.38 5.68 -10.01
C PHE A 165 16.13 4.95 -8.89
N HIS A 166 17.47 5.09 -8.82
CA HIS A 166 18.32 4.44 -7.82
C HIS A 166 18.12 2.91 -7.76
N VAL A 167 17.99 2.30 -8.92
CA VAL A 167 17.92 0.84 -9.08
C VAL A 167 19.31 0.31 -9.36
N GLU A 168 19.79 -0.59 -8.51
CA GLU A 168 21.13 -1.14 -8.59
C GLU A 168 21.10 -2.66 -8.73
N SER A 169 22.06 -3.23 -9.46
CA SER A 169 22.30 -4.67 -9.44
C SER A 169 23.00 -5.04 -8.13
N LEU A 170 22.47 -6.03 -7.42
CA LEU A 170 23.05 -6.50 -6.16
C LEU A 170 23.99 -7.69 -6.42
N LYS A 171 25.14 -7.69 -5.76
CA LYS A 171 25.97 -8.88 -5.58
C LYS A 171 25.44 -9.70 -4.41
N SER A 172 25.12 -9.02 -3.29
CA SER A 172 24.53 -9.63 -2.11
C SER A 172 23.72 -8.61 -1.31
N CYS A 173 22.80 -9.09 -0.46
CA CYS A 173 22.18 -8.29 0.58
C CYS A 173 21.99 -9.14 1.83
N VAL A 174 22.52 -8.66 2.95
CA VAL A 174 22.39 -9.28 4.27
C VAL A 174 21.39 -8.47 5.08
N PHE A 175 20.38 -9.13 5.59
CA PHE A 175 19.32 -8.57 6.42
C PHE A 175 19.57 -8.98 7.88
N THR A 176 19.49 -8.01 8.79
CA THR A 176 19.59 -8.26 10.24
C THR A 176 18.24 -7.93 10.87
N LYS A 177 17.61 -8.95 11.45
CA LYS A 177 16.34 -8.79 12.18
C LYS A 177 16.59 -8.08 13.52
N THR A 178 15.53 -7.57 14.13
CA THR A 178 15.56 -6.90 15.45
C THR A 178 16.09 -7.79 16.58
N ASP A 179 15.94 -9.11 16.43
CA ASP A 179 16.49 -10.11 17.37
C ASP A 179 17.97 -10.46 17.10
N GLY A 180 18.63 -9.76 16.17
CA GLY A 180 20.02 -9.97 15.78
C GLY A 180 20.25 -11.11 14.79
N ARG A 181 19.25 -11.94 14.46
CA ARG A 181 19.38 -12.99 13.47
C ARG A 181 19.60 -12.40 12.09
N GLN A 182 20.52 -12.99 11.34
CA GLN A 182 20.85 -12.56 9.99
C GLN A 182 20.44 -13.61 8.97
N TYR A 183 20.06 -13.15 7.79
CA TYR A 183 19.92 -13.95 6.60
C TYR A 183 20.42 -13.16 5.39
N GLY A 184 21.05 -13.83 4.46
CA GLY A 184 21.63 -13.21 3.26
C GLY A 184 21.00 -13.75 1.98
N ILE A 185 20.95 -12.90 0.98
CA ILE A 185 20.69 -13.29 -0.40
C ILE A 185 21.93 -13.00 -1.23
N TYR A 186 22.20 -13.86 -2.19
CA TYR A 186 23.29 -13.73 -3.14
C TYR A 186 22.72 -13.76 -4.55
N SER A 187 23.12 -12.81 -5.36
CA SER A 187 22.71 -12.73 -6.75
C SER A 187 23.57 -13.66 -7.61
N THR A 188 22.93 -14.38 -8.48
CA THR A 188 23.59 -15.22 -9.50
C THR A 188 22.97 -14.93 -10.86
N SER A 189 23.57 -15.43 -11.95
CA SER A 189 22.97 -15.33 -13.29
C SER A 189 21.59 -16.01 -13.38
N LEU A 190 21.37 -17.06 -12.59
CA LEU A 190 20.09 -17.76 -12.53
C LEU A 190 19.06 -17.04 -11.66
N THR A 191 19.49 -16.39 -10.58
CA THR A 191 18.64 -15.69 -9.62
C THR A 191 19.14 -14.26 -9.40
N PRO A 192 19.04 -13.36 -10.39
CA PRO A 192 19.46 -11.99 -10.24
C PRO A 192 18.63 -11.28 -9.19
N SER A 193 19.25 -10.31 -8.51
CA SER A 193 18.59 -9.49 -7.48
C SER A 193 18.91 -8.02 -7.71
N TYR A 194 17.89 -7.18 -7.60
CA TYR A 194 17.98 -5.74 -7.83
C TYR A 194 17.51 -5.00 -6.60
N GLY A 195 18.18 -3.93 -6.23
CA GLY A 195 17.80 -3.08 -5.11
C GLY A 195 17.18 -1.76 -5.59
N TYR A 196 15.96 -1.47 -5.18
CA TYR A 196 15.38 -0.13 -5.24
C TYR A 196 15.75 0.58 -3.95
N PHE A 197 16.62 1.61 -4.03
CA PHE A 197 17.09 2.33 -2.87
C PHE A 197 16.27 3.58 -2.59
N PHE A 198 15.94 3.79 -1.33
CA PHE A 198 15.15 4.92 -0.84
C PHE A 198 15.91 5.72 0.20
N LYS A 199 15.52 7.00 0.39
CA LYS A 199 16.07 7.89 1.44
C LYS A 199 17.60 7.87 1.46
N SER A 200 18.20 8.06 0.30
CA SER A 200 19.68 8.07 0.16
C SER A 200 20.36 6.78 0.67
N GLY A 201 19.73 5.63 0.43
CA GLY A 201 20.27 4.33 0.79
C GLY A 201 19.90 3.81 2.18
N LYS A 202 19.08 4.55 2.95
CA LYS A 202 18.63 4.08 4.26
C LYS A 202 17.53 3.02 4.20
N GLY A 203 16.81 2.90 3.08
CA GLY A 203 15.80 1.90 2.81
C GLY A 203 16.04 1.16 1.51
N ILE A 204 15.64 -0.10 1.46
CA ILE A 204 15.75 -0.94 0.26
C ILE A 204 14.51 -1.82 0.08
N LYS A 205 14.00 -1.89 -1.16
CA LYS A 205 13.15 -2.98 -1.64
C LYS A 205 13.97 -3.81 -2.60
N VAL A 206 14.16 -5.08 -2.30
CA VAL A 206 14.89 -5.99 -3.19
C VAL A 206 13.92 -6.73 -4.08
N TYR A 207 14.15 -6.65 -5.38
CA TYR A 207 13.40 -7.36 -6.41
C TYR A 207 14.19 -8.56 -6.92
N ARG A 208 13.57 -9.72 -6.87
CA ARG A 208 14.15 -11.03 -7.28
C ARG A 208 13.20 -11.71 -8.27
N PRO A 209 13.28 -11.38 -9.57
CA PRO A 209 12.29 -11.78 -10.57
C PRO A 209 12.09 -13.29 -10.71
N ARG A 210 13.13 -14.09 -10.44
CA ARG A 210 13.14 -15.55 -10.61
C ARG A 210 13.08 -16.32 -9.30
N SER A 211 12.77 -15.64 -8.18
CA SER A 211 12.65 -16.27 -6.87
C SER A 211 11.18 -16.36 -6.45
N GLU A 212 10.83 -17.34 -5.63
CA GLU A 212 9.51 -17.51 -5.05
C GLU A 212 9.14 -16.26 -4.22
N ASN A 213 10.04 -15.85 -3.31
CA ASN A 213 9.93 -14.60 -2.58
C ASN A 213 10.51 -13.46 -3.42
N ARG A 214 9.69 -12.89 -4.31
CA ARG A 214 10.13 -11.89 -5.29
C ARG A 214 10.54 -10.57 -4.67
N PHE A 215 9.99 -10.21 -3.51
CA PHE A 215 10.24 -8.91 -2.87
C PHE A 215 10.67 -9.09 -1.41
N LEU A 216 11.73 -8.38 -1.02
CA LEU A 216 12.18 -8.26 0.36
C LEU A 216 12.32 -6.78 0.69
N TYR A 217 12.14 -6.42 1.96
CA TYR A 217 12.14 -5.03 2.39
C TYR A 217 13.01 -4.88 3.63
N ALA A 218 13.76 -3.77 3.72
CA ALA A 218 14.54 -3.44 4.90
C ALA A 218 14.84 -1.94 4.99
N GLY A 219 15.17 -1.48 6.19
CA GLY A 219 15.50 -0.09 6.48
C GLY A 219 14.31 0.86 6.40
N GLU A 220 14.59 2.14 6.19
CA GLU A 220 13.60 3.21 6.18
C GLU A 220 12.93 3.34 4.81
N LEU A 221 11.76 2.76 4.65
CA LEU A 221 10.95 2.94 3.45
C LEU A 221 10.14 4.24 3.52
N PRO A 222 9.75 4.82 2.36
CA PRO A 222 8.81 5.95 2.34
C PRO A 222 7.48 5.60 3.02
N CYS A 223 6.90 6.55 3.73
CA CYS A 223 5.55 6.43 4.29
C CYS A 223 4.80 7.75 4.07
N PRO A 224 3.74 7.78 3.22
CA PRO A 224 3.26 6.66 2.40
C PRO A 224 4.28 6.17 1.37
N TYR A 225 4.20 4.90 0.99
CA TYR A 225 5.05 4.34 -0.04
C TYR A 225 4.57 4.83 -1.42
N VAL A 226 5.38 5.66 -2.06
CA VAL A 226 5.16 6.13 -3.43
C VAL A 226 6.49 6.05 -4.18
N PHE A 227 6.58 5.15 -5.15
CA PHE A 227 7.75 5.04 -6.01
C PHE A 227 7.56 5.91 -7.26
N GLY A 228 8.59 6.65 -7.64
CA GLY A 228 8.60 7.52 -8.82
C GLY A 228 8.18 8.97 -8.56
N TYR A 229 7.75 9.32 -7.33
CA TYR A 229 7.28 10.66 -7.01
C TYR A 229 8.34 11.75 -7.21
N ASP A 230 9.58 11.48 -6.78
CA ASP A 230 10.70 12.44 -6.88
C ASP A 230 11.17 12.67 -8.32
N GLN A 231 10.84 11.74 -9.24
CA GLN A 231 11.19 11.79 -10.65
C GLN A 231 10.11 12.44 -11.53
N LEU A 232 8.97 12.83 -10.94
CA LEU A 232 7.87 13.44 -11.67
C LEU A 232 8.23 14.87 -12.15
N PRO A 233 7.80 15.28 -13.37
CA PRO A 233 7.87 16.65 -13.80
C PRO A 233 7.01 17.56 -12.92
N GLU A 234 7.30 18.85 -12.89
CA GLU A 234 6.51 19.82 -12.11
C GLU A 234 5.05 19.87 -12.53
N ARG A 235 4.76 19.71 -13.84
CA ARG A 235 3.41 19.72 -14.42
C ARG A 235 3.30 18.76 -15.59
N GLY A 236 2.09 18.30 -15.88
CA GLY A 236 1.78 17.44 -17.02
C GLY A 236 0.29 17.34 -17.30
N LYS A 237 -0.07 16.92 -18.51
CA LYS A 237 -1.48 16.67 -18.89
C LYS A 237 -2.06 15.50 -18.11
N PHE A 238 -1.27 14.47 -17.85
CA PHE A 238 -1.71 13.30 -17.09
C PHE A 238 -0.55 12.68 -16.30
N LEU A 239 -0.90 11.93 -15.27
CA LEU A 239 -0.01 11.10 -14.49
C LEU A 239 -0.53 9.66 -14.52
N LEU A 240 0.33 8.69 -14.80
CA LEU A 240 -0.02 7.28 -14.75
C LEU A 240 0.24 6.71 -13.36
N ILE A 241 -0.74 5.97 -12.83
CA ILE A 241 -0.64 5.26 -11.55
C ILE A 241 -0.74 3.77 -11.85
N THR A 242 0.32 3.02 -11.57
CA THR A 242 0.45 1.61 -11.96
C THR A 242 0.67 0.68 -10.78
N GLY A 243 0.68 -0.64 -11.02
CA GLY A 243 0.70 -1.69 -10.00
C GLY A 243 2.06 -1.93 -9.35
N GLY A 244 3.18 -1.57 -10.02
CA GLY A 244 4.50 -1.89 -9.51
C GLY A 244 5.65 -1.03 -10.05
N GLU A 245 6.81 -1.14 -9.39
CA GLU A 245 8.00 -0.33 -9.71
C GLU A 245 8.54 -0.63 -11.12
N LYS A 246 8.48 -1.89 -11.58
CA LYS A 246 8.91 -2.28 -12.92
C LYS A 246 8.11 -1.53 -14.00
N ASP A 247 6.81 -1.35 -13.76
CA ASP A 247 5.92 -0.65 -14.68
C ASP A 247 6.20 0.85 -14.70
N VAL A 248 6.46 1.45 -13.53
CA VAL A 248 6.92 2.85 -13.45
C VAL A 248 8.20 3.04 -14.26
N LEU A 249 9.19 2.17 -14.10
CA LEU A 249 10.44 2.25 -14.85
C LEU A 249 10.21 2.11 -16.37
N SER A 250 9.36 1.18 -16.78
CA SER A 250 9.02 0.97 -18.20
C SER A 250 8.32 2.21 -18.76
N LEU A 251 7.29 2.72 -18.09
CA LEU A 251 6.56 3.93 -18.50
C LEU A 251 7.49 5.15 -18.59
N CYS A 252 8.33 5.37 -17.58
CA CYS A 252 9.25 6.50 -17.57
C CYS A 252 10.34 6.39 -18.65
N SER A 253 10.77 5.18 -19.00
CA SER A 253 11.68 4.97 -20.13
C SER A 253 11.04 5.32 -21.49
N HIS A 254 9.71 5.18 -21.59
CA HIS A 254 8.95 5.59 -22.77
C HIS A 254 8.45 7.03 -22.68
N GLY A 255 8.90 7.82 -21.68
CA GLY A 255 8.62 9.26 -21.55
C GLY A 255 7.26 9.58 -20.92
N PHE A 256 6.64 8.66 -20.19
CA PHE A 256 5.41 8.90 -19.45
C PHE A 256 5.72 9.21 -17.97
N PRO A 257 5.10 10.23 -17.36
CA PRO A 257 5.17 10.43 -15.92
C PRO A 257 4.38 9.32 -15.23
N ALA A 258 5.00 8.61 -14.31
CA ALA A 258 4.37 7.48 -13.64
C ALA A 258 4.80 7.33 -12.18
N ILE A 259 3.88 6.83 -11.35
CA ILE A 259 4.13 6.41 -9.97
C ILE A 259 3.47 5.07 -9.70
N CYS A 260 3.90 4.40 -8.63
CA CYS A 260 3.12 3.32 -8.04
C CYS A 260 3.13 3.39 -6.51
N PHE A 261 2.14 2.74 -5.90
CA PHE A 261 2.09 2.45 -4.48
C PHE A 261 2.72 1.09 -4.20
N ASN A 262 2.77 0.67 -2.93
CA ASN A 262 3.35 -0.62 -2.59
C ASN A 262 2.54 -1.83 -3.12
N SER A 263 1.27 -1.62 -3.44
CA SER A 263 0.39 -2.58 -4.15
C SER A 263 -0.80 -1.84 -4.75
N GLU A 264 -1.50 -2.46 -5.70
CA GLU A 264 -2.75 -1.95 -6.29
C GLU A 264 -3.87 -1.77 -5.23
N THR A 265 -3.83 -2.59 -4.18
CA THR A 265 -4.77 -2.51 -3.04
C THR A 265 -4.38 -1.47 -1.99
N ALA A 266 -3.26 -0.77 -2.14
CA ALA A 266 -2.83 0.25 -1.19
C ALA A 266 -3.79 1.45 -1.21
N LYS A 267 -4.18 1.94 -0.04
CA LYS A 267 -5.02 3.14 0.06
C LYS A 267 -4.26 4.37 -0.42
N VAL A 268 -4.89 5.14 -1.29
CA VAL A 268 -4.34 6.41 -1.77
C VAL A 268 -4.76 7.52 -0.79
N HIS A 269 -3.80 8.26 -0.25
CA HIS A 269 -4.07 9.34 0.68
C HIS A 269 -4.55 10.60 -0.06
N SER A 270 -5.65 11.21 0.41
CA SER A 270 -6.24 12.41 -0.19
C SER A 270 -5.23 13.57 -0.29
N THR A 271 -4.40 13.77 0.74
CA THR A 271 -3.35 14.80 0.72
C THR A 271 -2.35 14.64 -0.44
N LEU A 272 -2.02 13.41 -0.81
CA LEU A 272 -1.18 13.13 -1.96
C LEU A 272 -1.94 13.43 -3.27
N LEU A 273 -3.20 13.02 -3.37
CA LEU A 273 -4.04 13.28 -4.54
C LEU A 273 -4.23 14.78 -4.76
N ASP A 274 -4.43 15.56 -3.70
CA ASP A 274 -4.54 17.01 -3.76
C ASP A 274 -3.25 17.66 -4.31
N GLN A 275 -2.08 17.18 -3.89
CA GLN A 275 -0.79 17.61 -4.44
C GLN A 275 -0.62 17.22 -5.90
N LEU A 276 -1.01 16.01 -6.29
CA LEU A 276 -0.92 15.54 -7.66
C LEU A 276 -1.88 16.30 -8.59
N LYS A 277 -3.10 16.61 -8.15
CA LYS A 277 -4.09 17.41 -8.88
C LYS A 277 -3.59 18.82 -9.21
N LEU A 278 -2.73 19.40 -8.36
CA LEU A 278 -2.10 20.70 -8.66
C LEU A 278 -1.05 20.63 -9.76
N ARG A 279 -0.52 19.43 -10.05
CA ARG A 279 0.57 19.21 -11.01
C ARG A 279 0.08 18.62 -12.33
N PHE A 280 -0.97 17.78 -12.28
CA PHE A 280 -1.46 17.01 -13.42
C PHE A 280 -2.96 17.27 -13.66
N GLU A 281 -3.35 17.44 -14.91
CA GLU A 281 -4.73 17.70 -15.28
C GLU A 281 -5.58 16.44 -15.13
N HIS A 282 -4.98 15.23 -15.25
CA HIS A 282 -5.67 13.95 -15.17
C HIS A 282 -4.82 12.86 -14.49
N LEU A 283 -5.44 12.02 -13.67
CA LEU A 283 -4.80 10.86 -13.06
C LEU A 283 -5.35 9.58 -13.70
N VAL A 284 -4.50 8.73 -14.23
CA VAL A 284 -4.89 7.56 -15.01
C VAL A 284 -4.37 6.29 -14.34
N PHE A 285 -5.27 5.43 -13.90
CA PHE A 285 -4.92 4.13 -13.34
C PHE A 285 -4.66 3.12 -14.47
N VAL A 286 -3.45 2.54 -14.48
CA VAL A 286 -3.03 1.50 -15.43
C VAL A 286 -2.54 0.31 -14.61
N TYR A 287 -3.49 -0.45 -14.07
CA TYR A 287 -3.22 -1.62 -13.26
C TYR A 287 -3.15 -2.89 -14.11
N ASP A 288 -2.77 -4.00 -13.50
CA ASP A 288 -2.74 -5.30 -14.16
C ASP A 288 -4.11 -5.65 -14.76
N VAL A 289 -4.14 -6.34 -15.89
CA VAL A 289 -5.41 -6.80 -16.50
C VAL A 289 -5.87 -8.16 -15.95
N ASP A 290 -5.32 -8.60 -14.83
CA ASP A 290 -5.88 -9.72 -14.08
C ASP A 290 -7.11 -9.31 -13.25
N SER A 291 -7.80 -10.28 -12.65
CA SER A 291 -9.04 -10.00 -11.90
C SER A 291 -8.86 -9.02 -10.75
N THR A 292 -7.69 -8.98 -10.11
CA THR A 292 -7.40 -8.05 -9.02
C THR A 292 -7.19 -6.63 -9.55
N GLY A 293 -6.33 -6.45 -10.53
CA GLY A 293 -6.03 -5.12 -11.07
C GLY A 293 -7.24 -4.47 -11.74
N LEU A 294 -8.05 -5.26 -12.49
CA LEU A 294 -9.30 -4.77 -13.07
C LEU A 294 -10.30 -4.29 -12.00
N ARG A 295 -10.48 -5.05 -10.93
CA ARG A 295 -11.36 -4.69 -9.82
C ARG A 295 -10.83 -3.44 -9.10
N GLU A 296 -9.56 -3.41 -8.74
CA GLU A 296 -8.97 -2.31 -7.99
C GLU A 296 -8.93 -1.01 -8.81
N SER A 297 -8.61 -1.06 -10.11
CA SER A 297 -8.64 0.13 -10.97
C SER A 297 -10.06 0.70 -11.12
N THR A 298 -11.07 -0.16 -11.24
CA THR A 298 -12.47 0.25 -11.25
C THR A 298 -12.86 0.92 -9.95
N HIS A 299 -12.57 0.26 -8.83
CA HIS A 299 -12.86 0.78 -7.50
C HIS A 299 -12.18 2.15 -7.25
N ARG A 300 -10.93 2.35 -7.71
CA ARG A 300 -10.25 3.64 -7.56
C ARG A 300 -10.94 4.76 -8.36
N VAL A 301 -11.36 4.49 -9.56
CA VAL A 301 -12.10 5.49 -10.35
C VAL A 301 -13.41 5.83 -9.64
N GLU A 302 -14.23 4.85 -9.28
CA GLU A 302 -15.50 5.05 -8.56
C GLU A 302 -15.35 5.80 -7.24
N GLU A 303 -14.26 5.54 -6.48
CA GLU A 303 -13.95 6.23 -5.22
C GLU A 303 -13.57 7.71 -5.44
N LEU A 304 -12.92 8.03 -6.54
CA LEU A 304 -12.23 9.30 -6.73
C LEU A 304 -12.88 10.24 -7.74
N GLU A 305 -13.67 9.75 -8.69
CA GLU A 305 -14.22 10.54 -9.82
C GLU A 305 -15.05 11.75 -9.39
N ALA A 306 -15.72 11.68 -8.24
CA ALA A 306 -16.48 12.81 -7.72
C ALA A 306 -15.60 14.00 -7.27
N SER A 307 -14.31 13.80 -7.04
CA SER A 307 -13.40 14.81 -6.47
C SER A 307 -12.17 15.10 -7.32
N TYR A 308 -11.80 14.15 -8.18
CA TYR A 308 -10.57 14.22 -8.99
C TYR A 308 -10.85 13.83 -10.44
N PRO A 309 -10.15 14.46 -11.41
CA PRO A 309 -10.18 14.02 -12.81
C PRO A 309 -9.40 12.70 -12.94
N VAL A 310 -10.11 11.59 -12.85
CA VAL A 310 -9.53 10.25 -12.88
C VAL A 310 -10.14 9.39 -13.98
N SER A 311 -9.36 8.50 -14.53
CA SER A 311 -9.80 7.44 -15.43
C SER A 311 -8.95 6.18 -15.26
N LYS A 312 -9.32 5.10 -15.95
CA LYS A 312 -8.51 3.89 -16.04
C LYS A 312 -8.29 3.49 -17.49
N VAL A 313 -7.13 2.89 -17.73
CA VAL A 313 -6.81 2.22 -19.01
C VAL A 313 -6.75 0.72 -18.75
N VAL A 314 -7.49 -0.03 -19.56
CA VAL A 314 -7.39 -1.48 -19.65
C VAL A 314 -6.55 -1.83 -20.87
N LEU A 315 -5.38 -2.41 -20.65
CA LEU A 315 -4.46 -2.75 -21.73
C LEU A 315 -5.00 -3.95 -22.54
N PRO A 316 -4.75 -4.01 -23.86
CA PRO A 316 -5.17 -5.12 -24.72
C PRO A 316 -4.25 -6.36 -24.52
N LEU A 317 -4.27 -6.91 -23.32
CA LEU A 317 -3.47 -8.05 -22.90
C LEU A 317 -4.37 -9.19 -22.43
N SER A 318 -3.85 -10.43 -22.41
CA SER A 318 -4.64 -11.62 -22.08
C SER A 318 -4.96 -11.78 -20.58
N GLY A 319 -4.29 -11.03 -19.69
CA GLY A 319 -4.40 -11.19 -18.24
C GLY A 319 -3.68 -12.41 -17.70
N SER A 320 -2.92 -13.13 -18.52
CA SER A 320 -2.11 -14.26 -18.08
C SER A 320 -0.92 -13.78 -17.24
N LYS A 321 -0.32 -14.68 -16.46
CA LYS A 321 0.82 -14.37 -15.59
C LYS A 321 2.01 -13.72 -16.32
N GLN A 322 2.15 -13.94 -17.61
CA GLN A 322 3.22 -13.41 -18.46
C GLN A 322 2.80 -12.21 -19.31
N GLU A 323 1.54 -11.79 -19.20
CA GLU A 323 0.95 -10.81 -20.10
C GLU A 323 -0.18 -10.06 -19.41
N LYS A 324 0.15 -9.23 -18.44
CA LYS A 324 -0.88 -8.57 -17.63
C LYS A 324 -0.58 -7.11 -17.25
N ASP A 325 0.68 -6.70 -17.21
CA ASP A 325 1.09 -5.37 -16.79
C ASP A 325 1.58 -4.50 -17.96
N VAL A 326 1.76 -3.21 -17.74
CA VAL A 326 2.16 -2.27 -18.79
C VAL A 326 3.58 -2.55 -19.30
N SER A 327 4.45 -3.09 -18.48
CA SER A 327 5.78 -3.49 -18.93
C SER A 327 5.72 -4.71 -19.84
N ASP A 328 4.79 -5.64 -19.64
CA ASP A 328 4.50 -6.72 -20.57
C ASP A 328 3.93 -6.21 -21.91
N PHE A 329 3.10 -5.15 -21.87
CA PHE A 329 2.61 -4.49 -23.09
C PHE A 329 3.75 -4.00 -23.96
N PHE A 330 4.74 -3.28 -23.40
CA PHE A 330 5.90 -2.84 -24.16
C PHE A 330 6.80 -4.01 -24.62
N LYS A 331 6.99 -5.01 -23.76
CA LYS A 331 7.75 -6.22 -24.11
C LYS A 331 7.16 -6.96 -25.31
N LYS A 332 5.86 -6.89 -25.54
CA LYS A 332 5.15 -7.46 -26.69
C LYS A 332 5.16 -6.57 -27.93
N GLY A 333 5.83 -5.46 -27.90
CA GLY A 333 5.92 -4.53 -29.02
C GLY A 333 4.87 -3.42 -29.01
N GLY A 334 4.17 -3.23 -27.89
CA GLY A 334 3.30 -2.07 -27.70
C GLY A 334 4.12 -0.78 -27.86
N SER A 335 3.57 0.19 -28.61
CA SER A 335 4.25 1.46 -28.84
C SER A 335 3.80 2.55 -27.85
N ARG A 336 4.63 3.59 -27.74
CA ARG A 336 4.27 4.79 -26.99
C ARG A 336 2.96 5.39 -27.49
N GLU A 337 2.81 5.51 -28.81
CA GLU A 337 1.63 6.12 -29.47
C GLU A 337 0.38 5.28 -29.21
N ALA A 338 0.50 3.96 -29.20
CA ALA A 338 -0.62 3.06 -28.90
C ALA A 338 -1.12 3.26 -27.46
N LEU A 339 -0.20 3.35 -26.49
CA LEU A 339 -0.58 3.61 -25.09
C LEU A 339 -1.16 5.03 -24.93
N GLU A 340 -0.58 6.04 -25.58
CA GLU A 340 -1.06 7.43 -25.53
C GLU A 340 -2.48 7.55 -26.07
N ASN A 341 -2.80 6.83 -27.15
CA ASN A 341 -4.16 6.77 -27.69
C ASN A 341 -5.15 6.14 -26.70
N LEU A 342 -4.78 5.05 -26.01
CA LEU A 342 -5.63 4.44 -24.97
C LEU A 342 -5.86 5.40 -23.79
N ILE A 343 -4.84 6.16 -23.39
CA ILE A 343 -4.94 7.17 -22.33
C ILE A 343 -5.94 8.25 -22.74
N PHE A 344 -5.81 8.85 -23.93
CA PHE A 344 -6.73 9.91 -24.36
C PHE A 344 -8.16 9.41 -24.59
N GLN A 345 -8.34 8.18 -25.04
CA GLN A 345 -9.67 7.56 -25.11
C GLN A 345 -10.32 7.42 -23.73
N SER A 346 -9.53 7.14 -22.68
CA SER A 346 -10.05 6.97 -21.32
C SER A 346 -10.55 8.27 -20.67
N PHE A 347 -10.23 9.44 -21.20
CA PHE A 347 -10.71 10.73 -20.68
C PHE A 347 -12.17 11.03 -21.02
N ASN A 348 -12.72 10.34 -22.02
CA ASN A 348 -14.08 10.54 -22.54
C ASN A 348 -15.06 9.45 -22.07
N ASN A 349 -14.59 8.51 -21.28
CA ASN A 349 -15.39 7.42 -20.70
C ASN A 349 -15.60 7.63 -19.19
#